data_ad5702349c2b33972d8c61dc43bded8b
#
_entry.id   ad5702349c2b33972d8c61dc43bded8b
#
_cell.length_a   1.000
_cell.length_b   1.000
_cell.length_c   1.000
_cell.angle_alpha   90.00
_cell.angle_beta   90.00
_cell.angle_gamma   90.00
#
_symmetry.space_group_name_H-M   'P 1'
#
loop_
_entity.id
_entity.type
_entity.pdbx_description
1 polymer ?
#
loop_
_entity_poly.entity_id
_entity_poly.type
_entity_poly.pdbx_seq_one_letter_code
_entity_poly.pdbx_strand_id
1 'polypeptide(L)'
;MRLENKVALISGGARGMGAVEAKLFATEGAKVVIGDMLEDEGRKVEAEINETGGECVFVLLDVTSEDSWRQAMNEAVSRFGKLDILVNNAGIYRAHIVEETTADEWDQVMDINAKGVFLGTKCAIPAMRKAGGGSIVNISSVAGLTGSKQTTAYTASKGAVRLLTKSTAIQYAAEGIRANSIHPGTIETPMTEGLLANPAQREDRMNRTPLGRLGQPEDVAYGALYLASDEASFVTGSELVIDGGRTAQ
;
A
#
# COMPACT_ATOMS: atom_id res chain seq x y z
N MET A 1 12.87 3.00 18.40
CA MET A 1 11.93 3.19 17.27
C MET A 1 12.30 2.20 16.18
N ARG A 2 11.31 1.54 15.58
CA ARG A 2 11.52 0.43 14.63
C ARG A 2 12.00 0.90 13.25
N LEU A 3 11.76 2.18 12.90
CA LEU A 3 12.15 2.79 11.62
C LEU A 3 13.08 4.00 11.79
N GLU A 4 13.81 4.05 12.90
CA GLU A 4 14.75 5.14 13.16
C GLU A 4 15.76 5.29 12.02
N ASN A 5 15.96 6.52 11.55
CA ASN A 5 16.82 6.86 10.41
C ASN A 5 16.41 6.25 9.04
N LYS A 6 15.21 5.70 8.90
CA LYS A 6 14.67 5.25 7.60
C LYS A 6 13.90 6.38 6.92
N VAL A 7 13.90 6.34 5.59
CA VAL A 7 13.08 7.22 4.73
C VAL A 7 12.05 6.38 4.01
N ALA A 8 10.78 6.69 4.19
CA ALA A 8 9.66 5.97 3.61
C ALA A 8 8.89 6.84 2.61
N LEU A 9 8.52 6.28 1.46
CA LEU A 9 7.55 6.85 0.54
C LEU A 9 6.30 5.97 0.53
N ILE A 10 5.11 6.59 0.75
CA ILE A 10 3.82 5.91 0.84
C ILE A 10 2.88 6.53 -0.19
N SER A 11 2.43 5.74 -1.18
CA SER A 11 1.41 6.18 -2.14
C SER A 11 0.00 6.00 -1.59
N GLY A 12 -0.93 6.90 -1.95
CA GLY A 12 -2.27 6.91 -1.37
C GLY A 12 -2.25 7.32 0.10
N GLY A 13 -1.34 8.24 0.47
CA GLY A 13 -1.06 8.65 1.85
C GLY A 13 -1.99 9.71 2.42
N ALA A 14 -2.94 10.25 1.62
CA ALA A 14 -3.82 11.34 2.07
C ALA A 14 -4.96 10.87 2.98
N ARG A 15 -5.35 9.59 2.93
CA ARG A 15 -6.46 9.05 3.72
C ARG A 15 -6.37 7.53 3.92
N GLY A 16 -7.29 6.99 4.74
CA GLY A 16 -7.44 5.56 4.96
C GLY A 16 -6.17 4.89 5.48
N MET A 17 -5.83 3.71 4.97
CA MET A 17 -4.68 2.93 5.42
C MET A 17 -3.36 3.71 5.25
N GLY A 18 -3.14 4.35 4.09
CA GLY A 18 -1.90 5.07 3.82
C GLY A 18 -1.64 6.24 4.77
N ALA A 19 -2.67 6.97 5.19
CA ALA A 19 -2.52 8.05 6.18
C ALA A 19 -2.16 7.48 7.57
N VAL A 20 -2.74 6.34 7.96
CA VAL A 20 -2.41 5.67 9.23
C VAL A 20 -1.02 5.06 9.19
N GLU A 21 -0.62 4.44 8.08
CA GLU A 21 0.74 3.96 7.84
C GLU A 21 1.77 5.10 7.97
N ALA A 22 1.50 6.26 7.35
CA ALA A 22 2.37 7.43 7.40
C ALA A 22 2.58 7.94 8.83
N LYS A 23 1.50 8.10 9.60
CA LYS A 23 1.54 8.52 11.00
C LYS A 23 2.28 7.51 11.88
N LEU A 24 2.00 6.22 11.71
CA LEU A 24 2.67 5.17 12.46
C LEU A 24 4.17 5.11 12.14
N PHE A 25 4.54 5.21 10.86
CA PHE A 25 5.95 5.20 10.44
C PHE A 25 6.72 6.41 10.99
N ALA A 26 6.12 7.59 10.97
CA ALA A 26 6.71 8.79 11.58
C ALA A 26 6.89 8.63 13.09
N THR A 27 5.89 8.10 13.81
CA THR A 27 5.98 7.80 15.24
C THR A 27 7.09 6.79 15.55
N GLU A 28 7.37 5.87 14.62
CA GLU A 28 8.46 4.89 14.73
C GLU A 28 9.80 5.41 14.19
N GLY A 29 9.92 6.71 13.93
CA GLY A 29 11.18 7.40 13.64
C GLY A 29 11.54 7.48 12.16
N ALA A 30 10.64 7.12 11.25
CA ALA A 30 10.87 7.33 9.82
C ALA A 30 10.65 8.79 9.43
N LYS A 31 11.42 9.26 8.46
CA LYS A 31 11.07 10.43 7.65
C LYS A 31 10.14 9.97 6.54
N VAL A 32 9.01 10.64 6.37
CA VAL A 32 7.95 10.15 5.52
C VAL A 32 7.70 11.09 4.34
N VAL A 33 7.58 10.53 3.15
CA VAL A 33 7.01 11.20 1.98
C VAL A 33 5.67 10.55 1.70
N ILE A 34 4.59 11.31 1.71
CA ILE A 34 3.27 10.83 1.30
C ILE A 34 2.92 11.36 -0.08
N GLY A 35 2.51 10.46 -0.97
CA GLY A 35 2.09 10.80 -2.33
C GLY A 35 0.61 10.51 -2.54
N ASP A 36 -0.15 11.47 -3.06
CA ASP A 36 -1.56 11.31 -3.38
C ASP A 36 -2.01 12.33 -4.44
N MET A 37 -3.17 12.11 -5.06
CA MET A 37 -3.86 13.09 -5.91
C MET A 37 -4.70 14.08 -5.09
N LEU A 38 -5.01 13.75 -3.84
CA LEU A 38 -5.83 14.56 -2.93
C LEU A 38 -4.92 15.53 -2.15
N GLU A 39 -4.62 16.68 -2.76
CA GLU A 39 -3.63 17.61 -2.22
C GLU A 39 -4.02 18.16 -0.84
N ASP A 40 -5.26 18.63 -0.67
CA ASP A 40 -5.70 19.24 0.59
C ASP A 40 -5.64 18.25 1.76
N GLU A 41 -6.10 17.02 1.54
CA GLU A 41 -6.06 15.94 2.52
C GLU A 41 -4.63 15.49 2.81
N GLY A 42 -3.79 15.41 1.78
CA GLY A 42 -2.39 15.03 1.93
C GLY A 42 -1.61 16.05 2.74
N ARG A 43 -1.80 17.34 2.47
CA ARG A 43 -1.19 18.42 3.25
C ARG A 43 -1.68 18.46 4.70
N LYS A 44 -2.92 18.06 4.95
CA LYS A 44 -3.42 17.93 6.31
C LYS A 44 -2.71 16.80 7.07
N VAL A 45 -2.50 15.65 6.43
CA VAL A 45 -1.74 14.54 7.05
C VAL A 45 -0.27 14.95 7.29
N GLU A 46 0.35 15.65 6.34
CA GLU A 46 1.70 16.22 6.48
C GLU A 46 1.78 17.13 7.72
N ALA A 47 0.83 18.07 7.86
CA ALA A 47 0.77 18.98 9.01
C ALA A 47 0.60 18.23 10.34
N GLU A 48 -0.35 17.29 10.41
CA GLU A 48 -0.62 16.48 11.61
C GLU A 48 0.62 15.71 12.08
N ILE A 49 1.40 15.13 11.14
CA ILE A 49 2.65 14.43 11.47
C ILE A 49 3.71 15.42 11.98
N ASN A 50 3.89 16.54 11.30
CA ASN A 50 4.91 17.52 11.66
C ASN A 50 4.61 18.22 12.99
N GLU A 51 3.32 18.48 13.32
CA GLU A 51 2.90 19.03 14.59
C GLU A 51 3.18 18.11 15.78
N THR A 52 3.22 16.80 15.55
CA THR A 52 3.57 15.80 16.58
C THR A 52 5.07 15.53 16.69
N GLY A 53 5.90 16.30 15.97
CA GLY A 53 7.36 16.18 15.99
C GLY A 53 7.94 15.16 15.03
N GLY A 54 7.15 14.60 14.11
CA GLY A 54 7.61 13.78 13.00
C GLY A 54 8.20 14.64 11.86
N GLU A 55 8.73 14.00 10.84
CA GLU A 55 9.19 14.64 9.60
C GLU A 55 8.40 14.06 8.41
N CYS A 56 7.48 14.84 7.85
CA CYS A 56 6.66 14.44 6.71
C CYS A 56 6.66 15.50 5.62
N VAL A 57 6.63 15.05 4.37
CA VAL A 57 6.44 15.89 3.17
C VAL A 57 5.35 15.28 2.29
N PHE A 58 4.43 16.12 1.82
CA PHE A 58 3.44 15.74 0.81
C PHE A 58 3.96 16.03 -0.60
N VAL A 59 3.70 15.11 -1.53
CA VAL A 59 3.93 15.29 -2.97
C VAL A 59 2.68 14.94 -3.76
N LEU A 60 2.34 15.73 -4.77
CA LEU A 60 1.27 15.37 -5.69
C LEU A 60 1.74 14.18 -6.54
N LEU A 61 1.05 13.05 -6.45
CA LEU A 61 1.45 11.80 -7.09
C LEU A 61 0.29 11.15 -7.84
N ASP A 62 0.37 11.17 -9.17
CA ASP A 62 -0.40 10.30 -10.03
C ASP A 62 0.37 8.98 -10.23
N VAL A 63 -0.11 7.91 -9.60
CA VAL A 63 0.55 6.59 -9.67
C VAL A 63 0.54 5.97 -11.07
N THR A 64 -0.29 6.48 -11.99
CA THR A 64 -0.33 6.00 -13.39
C THR A 64 0.77 6.62 -14.25
N SER A 65 1.46 7.67 -13.76
CA SER A 65 2.51 8.43 -14.43
C SER A 65 3.90 8.06 -13.90
N GLU A 66 4.77 7.55 -14.77
CA GLU A 66 6.18 7.28 -14.41
C GLU A 66 6.94 8.55 -14.03
N ASP A 67 6.67 9.67 -14.69
CA ASP A 67 7.33 10.95 -14.38
C ASP A 67 6.91 11.49 -13.01
N SER A 68 5.63 11.32 -12.63
CA SER A 68 5.16 11.66 -11.30
C SER A 68 5.85 10.82 -10.21
N TRP A 69 6.05 9.53 -10.43
CA TRP A 69 6.82 8.68 -9.55
C TRP A 69 8.29 9.13 -9.44
N ARG A 70 8.93 9.48 -10.56
CA ARG A 70 10.31 10.00 -10.55
C ARG A 70 10.45 11.28 -9.74
N GLN A 71 9.48 12.18 -9.84
CA GLN A 71 9.43 13.40 -9.04
C GLN A 71 9.30 13.08 -7.54
N ALA A 72 8.40 12.18 -7.16
CA ALA A 72 8.22 11.77 -5.78
C ALA A 72 9.50 11.10 -5.19
N MET A 73 10.17 10.24 -5.97
CA MET A 73 11.45 9.65 -5.56
C MET A 73 12.55 10.70 -5.40
N ASN A 74 12.62 11.65 -6.33
CA ASN A 74 13.60 12.76 -6.26
C ASN A 74 13.35 13.64 -5.04
N GLU A 75 12.09 13.92 -4.69
CA GLU A 75 11.77 14.67 -3.47
C GLU A 75 12.25 13.93 -2.22
N ALA A 76 11.99 12.63 -2.12
CA ALA A 76 12.47 11.81 -1.00
C ALA A 76 14.00 11.87 -0.86
N VAL A 77 14.72 11.70 -1.97
CA VAL A 77 16.19 11.70 -1.96
C VAL A 77 16.75 13.11 -1.72
N SER A 78 16.18 14.16 -2.32
CA SER A 78 16.65 15.53 -2.14
C SER A 78 16.41 16.04 -0.72
N ARG A 79 15.27 15.69 -0.14
CA ARG A 79 14.87 16.16 1.19
C ARG A 79 15.52 15.38 2.32
N PHE A 80 15.67 14.07 2.16
CA PHE A 80 16.07 13.16 3.24
C PHE A 80 17.32 12.33 2.92
N GLY A 81 17.91 12.50 1.73
CA GLY A 81 19.20 11.92 1.34
C GLY A 81 19.14 10.50 0.77
N LYS A 82 18.04 9.75 0.96
CA LYS A 82 17.91 8.35 0.55
C LYS A 82 16.45 7.93 0.43
N LEU A 83 16.23 6.68 0.00
CA LEU A 83 14.96 5.98 0.12
C LEU A 83 15.22 4.55 0.63
N ASP A 84 14.65 4.20 1.78
CA ASP A 84 14.77 2.87 2.40
C ASP A 84 13.49 2.04 2.22
N ILE A 85 12.31 2.69 2.19
CA ILE A 85 11.02 2.01 2.23
C ILE A 85 10.10 2.59 1.16
N LEU A 86 9.44 1.72 0.39
CA LEU A 86 8.31 2.06 -0.47
C LEU A 86 7.09 1.28 -0.03
N VAL A 87 5.97 1.98 0.24
CA VAL A 87 4.65 1.37 0.42
C VAL A 87 3.77 1.74 -0.76
N ASN A 88 3.51 0.77 -1.64
CA ASN A 88 2.55 0.89 -2.72
C ASN A 88 1.14 0.61 -2.18
N ASN A 89 0.50 1.64 -1.63
CA ASN A 89 -0.83 1.52 -1.02
C ASN A 89 -1.96 2.09 -1.89
N ALA A 90 -1.67 3.05 -2.77
CA ALA A 90 -2.67 3.64 -3.64
C ALA A 90 -3.48 2.60 -4.43
N GLY A 91 -4.80 2.81 -4.51
CA GLY A 91 -5.66 1.91 -5.25
C GLY A 91 -7.11 2.37 -5.26
N ILE A 92 -7.88 1.80 -6.18
CA ILE A 92 -9.32 2.01 -6.29
C ILE A 92 -10.06 0.66 -6.27
N TYR A 93 -11.32 0.72 -5.87
CA TYR A 93 -12.21 -0.43 -5.84
C TYR A 93 -13.38 -0.21 -6.81
N ARG A 94 -13.68 -1.23 -7.61
CA ARG A 94 -14.87 -1.30 -8.47
C ARG A 94 -15.54 -2.66 -8.31
N ALA A 95 -16.86 -2.67 -8.27
CA ALA A 95 -17.66 -3.85 -7.98
C ALA A 95 -18.58 -4.18 -9.16
N HIS A 96 -18.01 -4.80 -10.20
CA HIS A 96 -18.76 -5.31 -11.35
C HIS A 96 -18.34 -6.74 -11.68
N ILE A 97 -19.30 -7.55 -12.14
CA ILE A 97 -19.05 -8.89 -12.68
C ILE A 97 -18.43 -8.79 -14.07
N VAL A 98 -17.95 -9.92 -14.64
CA VAL A 98 -17.19 -9.93 -15.90
C VAL A 98 -17.96 -9.27 -17.05
N GLU A 99 -19.22 -9.61 -17.22
CA GLU A 99 -20.05 -9.10 -18.32
C GLU A 99 -20.46 -7.62 -18.18
N GLU A 100 -20.39 -7.07 -16.97
CA GLU A 100 -20.70 -5.68 -16.66
C GLU A 100 -19.46 -4.77 -16.65
N THR A 101 -18.25 -5.36 -16.50
CA THR A 101 -17.00 -4.61 -16.48
C THR A 101 -16.67 -4.07 -17.86
N THR A 102 -16.70 -2.75 -18.03
CA THR A 102 -16.28 -2.13 -19.30
C THR A 102 -14.76 -2.16 -19.49
N ALA A 103 -14.30 -2.06 -20.74
CA ALA A 103 -12.87 -1.97 -21.02
C ALA A 103 -12.22 -0.76 -20.33
N ASP A 104 -12.88 0.39 -20.34
CA ASP A 104 -12.39 1.62 -19.69
C ASP A 104 -12.26 1.46 -18.17
N GLU A 105 -13.23 0.79 -17.52
CA GLU A 105 -13.16 0.48 -16.09
C GLU A 105 -12.03 -0.49 -15.79
N TRP A 106 -11.89 -1.53 -16.62
CA TRP A 106 -10.80 -2.48 -16.51
C TRP A 106 -9.46 -1.77 -16.61
N ASP A 107 -9.27 -0.92 -17.63
CA ASP A 107 -8.02 -0.19 -17.85
C ASP A 107 -7.74 0.77 -16.68
N GLN A 108 -8.73 1.51 -16.19
CA GLN A 108 -8.57 2.39 -15.04
C GLN A 108 -8.10 1.63 -13.78
N VAL A 109 -8.73 0.49 -13.49
CA VAL A 109 -8.38 -0.32 -12.32
C VAL A 109 -6.99 -0.92 -12.46
N MET A 110 -6.65 -1.45 -13.64
CA MET A 110 -5.33 -2.02 -13.90
C MET A 110 -4.23 -0.96 -13.90
N ASP A 111 -4.47 0.22 -14.47
CA ASP A 111 -3.51 1.31 -14.49
C ASP A 111 -3.18 1.81 -13.07
N ILE A 112 -4.18 1.99 -12.23
CA ILE A 112 -3.95 2.46 -10.86
C ILE A 112 -3.40 1.34 -9.98
N ASN A 113 -4.09 0.18 -9.90
CA ASN A 113 -3.81 -0.84 -8.90
C ASN A 113 -2.62 -1.75 -9.24
N ALA A 114 -2.34 -1.99 -10.52
CA ALA A 114 -1.28 -2.90 -10.96
C ALA A 114 -0.10 -2.15 -11.58
N LYS A 115 -0.34 -1.36 -12.64
CA LYS A 115 0.70 -0.56 -13.28
C LYS A 115 1.29 0.49 -12.34
N GLY A 116 0.47 1.15 -11.51
CA GLY A 116 0.95 2.08 -10.49
C GLY A 116 1.95 1.44 -9.53
N VAL A 117 1.66 0.23 -9.04
CA VAL A 117 2.58 -0.55 -8.19
C VAL A 117 3.87 -0.93 -8.94
N PHE A 118 3.76 -1.32 -10.20
CA PHE A 118 4.92 -1.58 -11.05
C PHE A 118 5.79 -0.33 -11.23
N LEU A 119 5.20 0.82 -11.56
CA LEU A 119 5.93 2.08 -11.75
C LEU A 119 6.61 2.55 -10.46
N GLY A 120 5.91 2.50 -9.33
CA GLY A 120 6.49 2.83 -8.03
C GLY A 120 7.69 1.94 -7.69
N THR A 121 7.53 0.64 -7.85
CA THR A 121 8.61 -0.34 -7.67
C THR A 121 9.79 -0.05 -8.59
N LYS A 122 9.55 0.13 -9.89
CA LYS A 122 10.57 0.46 -10.90
C LYS A 122 11.37 1.71 -10.54
N CYS A 123 10.69 2.77 -10.12
CA CYS A 123 11.32 4.05 -9.78
C CYS A 123 12.06 4.01 -8.43
N ALA A 124 11.66 3.17 -7.49
CA ALA A 124 12.30 3.06 -6.18
C ALA A 124 13.64 2.29 -6.22
N ILE A 125 13.74 1.24 -7.04
CA ILE A 125 14.93 0.38 -7.10
C ILE A 125 16.26 1.15 -7.21
N PRO A 126 16.43 2.14 -8.12
CA PRO A 126 17.69 2.85 -8.23
C PRO A 126 18.08 3.63 -6.97
N ALA A 127 17.11 4.20 -6.25
CA ALA A 127 17.35 4.92 -5.00
C ALA A 127 17.69 3.95 -3.86
N MET A 128 16.97 2.84 -3.73
CA MET A 128 17.23 1.80 -2.75
C MET A 128 18.60 1.14 -2.96
N ARG A 129 18.98 0.87 -4.22
CA ARG A 129 20.32 0.36 -4.57
C ARG A 129 21.42 1.29 -4.07
N LYS A 130 21.26 2.61 -4.23
CA LYS A 130 22.21 3.61 -3.73
C LYS A 130 22.22 3.69 -2.20
N ALA A 131 21.12 3.40 -1.55
CA ALA A 131 21.02 3.34 -0.10
C ALA A 131 21.61 2.04 0.51
N GLY A 132 21.98 1.07 -0.35
CA GLY A 132 22.54 -0.22 0.06
C GLY A 132 21.50 -1.30 0.37
N GLY A 133 20.26 -1.11 -0.05
CA GLY A 133 19.13 -2.02 0.12
C GLY A 133 17.82 -1.28 0.39
N GLY A 134 16.75 -2.02 0.67
CA GLY A 134 15.46 -1.42 0.96
C GLY A 134 14.34 -2.42 1.20
N SER A 135 13.15 -1.92 1.54
CA SER A 135 11.94 -2.71 1.71
C SER A 135 10.78 -2.15 0.88
N ILE A 136 10.21 -2.98 0.04
CA ILE A 136 8.99 -2.68 -0.74
C ILE A 136 7.83 -3.45 -0.13
N VAL A 137 6.78 -2.73 0.27
CA VAL A 137 5.54 -3.29 0.79
C VAL A 137 4.42 -2.95 -0.19
N ASN A 138 3.83 -3.97 -0.79
CA ASN A 138 2.76 -3.82 -1.77
C ASN A 138 1.41 -4.19 -1.13
N ILE A 139 0.46 -3.26 -1.11
CA ILE A 139 -0.88 -3.54 -0.58
C ILE A 139 -1.72 -4.22 -1.68
N SER A 140 -1.83 -5.54 -1.55
CA SER A 140 -2.72 -6.36 -2.36
C SER A 140 -4.13 -6.42 -1.72
N SER A 141 -4.70 -7.59 -1.60
CA SER A 141 -6.01 -7.89 -0.98
C SER A 141 -6.19 -9.40 -0.87
N VAL A 142 -7.09 -9.86 0.00
CA VAL A 142 -7.61 -11.24 -0.08
C VAL A 142 -8.21 -11.55 -1.46
N ALA A 143 -8.68 -10.53 -2.20
CA ALA A 143 -9.13 -10.69 -3.58
C ALA A 143 -7.98 -11.08 -4.55
N GLY A 144 -6.73 -10.87 -4.18
CA GLY A 144 -5.57 -11.38 -4.92
C GLY A 144 -5.21 -12.84 -4.60
N LEU A 145 -5.86 -13.44 -3.62
CA LEU A 145 -5.68 -14.83 -3.19
C LEU A 145 -6.83 -15.74 -3.62
N THR A 146 -8.05 -15.18 -3.62
CA THR A 146 -9.28 -15.92 -3.88
C THR A 146 -10.14 -15.22 -4.91
N GLY A 147 -11.03 -15.97 -5.56
CA GLY A 147 -12.04 -15.38 -6.45
C GLY A 147 -13.07 -14.55 -5.69
N SER A 148 -13.71 -13.63 -6.41
CA SER A 148 -14.77 -12.76 -5.90
C SER A 148 -16.01 -12.87 -6.79
N LYS A 149 -17.20 -12.80 -6.19
CA LYS A 149 -18.46 -12.82 -6.92
C LYS A 149 -18.78 -11.50 -7.64
N GLN A 150 -18.09 -10.42 -7.31
CA GLN A 150 -18.51 -9.05 -7.70
C GLN A 150 -17.37 -8.11 -8.09
N THR A 151 -16.12 -8.59 -8.22
CA THR A 151 -14.97 -7.67 -8.43
C THR A 151 -14.00 -8.21 -9.46
N THR A 152 -14.31 -8.09 -10.73
CA THR A 152 -13.51 -8.64 -11.83
C THR A 152 -12.15 -7.95 -11.96
N ALA A 153 -12.14 -6.68 -12.35
CA ALA A 153 -10.89 -5.92 -12.58
C ALA A 153 -10.07 -5.78 -11.28
N TYR A 154 -10.74 -5.50 -10.16
CA TYR A 154 -10.06 -5.38 -8.87
C TYR A 154 -9.34 -6.67 -8.47
N THR A 155 -10.00 -7.83 -8.58
CA THR A 155 -9.42 -9.14 -8.28
C THR A 155 -8.21 -9.42 -9.18
N ALA A 156 -8.34 -9.20 -10.48
CA ALA A 156 -7.23 -9.36 -11.43
C ALA A 156 -6.04 -8.45 -11.08
N SER A 157 -6.29 -7.16 -10.75
CA SER A 157 -5.25 -6.21 -10.40
C SER A 157 -4.49 -6.63 -9.13
N LYS A 158 -5.20 -7.13 -8.09
CA LYS A 158 -4.58 -7.56 -6.83
C LYS A 158 -3.84 -8.90 -6.97
N GLY A 159 -4.27 -9.77 -7.89
CA GLY A 159 -3.51 -10.95 -8.33
C GLY A 159 -2.21 -10.57 -9.04
N ALA A 160 -2.24 -9.56 -9.91
CA ALA A 160 -1.04 -9.02 -10.57
C ALA A 160 -0.03 -8.47 -9.55
N VAL A 161 -0.47 -7.68 -8.55
CA VAL A 161 0.39 -7.17 -7.47
C VAL A 161 1.06 -8.30 -6.70
N ARG A 162 0.31 -9.36 -6.37
CA ARG A 162 0.81 -10.54 -5.68
C ARG A 162 2.01 -11.18 -6.39
N LEU A 163 1.90 -11.47 -7.69
CA LEU A 163 2.97 -12.11 -8.45
C LEU A 163 4.10 -11.14 -8.83
N LEU A 164 3.79 -9.87 -9.09
CA LEU A 164 4.80 -8.82 -9.27
C LEU A 164 5.71 -8.74 -8.04
N THR A 165 5.12 -8.79 -6.83
CA THR A 165 5.89 -8.77 -5.57
C THR A 165 6.88 -9.92 -5.48
N LYS A 166 6.46 -11.15 -5.79
CA LYS A 166 7.34 -12.33 -5.78
C LYS A 166 8.47 -12.22 -6.82
N SER A 167 8.13 -11.75 -8.01
CA SER A 167 9.12 -11.52 -9.07
C SER A 167 10.16 -10.48 -8.65
N THR A 168 9.72 -9.34 -8.08
CA THR A 168 10.60 -8.29 -7.55
C THR A 168 11.51 -8.82 -6.44
N ALA A 169 10.96 -9.60 -5.50
CA ALA A 169 11.72 -10.20 -4.41
C ALA A 169 12.90 -11.04 -4.91
N ILE A 170 12.68 -11.90 -5.90
CA ILE A 170 13.72 -12.76 -6.47
C ILE A 170 14.73 -11.96 -7.30
N GLN A 171 14.28 -10.97 -8.07
CA GLN A 171 15.13 -10.18 -8.95
C GLN A 171 16.15 -9.32 -8.19
N TYR A 172 15.76 -8.82 -7.01
CA TYR A 172 16.55 -7.81 -6.29
C TYR A 172 17.07 -8.26 -4.91
N ALA A 173 16.88 -9.54 -4.55
CA ALA A 173 17.37 -10.09 -3.28
C ALA A 173 18.89 -9.92 -3.11
N ALA A 174 19.67 -10.14 -4.18
CA ALA A 174 21.13 -9.99 -4.15
C ALA A 174 21.59 -8.53 -3.92
N GLU A 175 20.71 -7.56 -4.12
CA GLU A 175 20.96 -6.13 -3.87
C GLU A 175 20.46 -5.67 -2.48
N GLY A 176 20.03 -6.61 -1.62
CA GLY A 176 19.50 -6.29 -0.30
C GLY A 176 18.11 -5.64 -0.32
N ILE A 177 17.40 -5.70 -1.46
CA ILE A 177 16.05 -5.16 -1.59
C ILE A 177 15.04 -6.28 -1.39
N ARG A 178 14.20 -6.14 -0.36
CA ARG A 178 13.11 -7.05 -0.05
C ARG A 178 11.81 -6.53 -0.66
N ALA A 179 10.93 -7.43 -1.08
CA ALA A 179 9.59 -7.08 -1.54
C ALA A 179 8.58 -8.08 -0.98
N ASN A 180 7.55 -7.58 -0.31
CA ASN A 180 6.49 -8.38 0.30
C ASN A 180 5.11 -7.78 0.02
N SER A 181 4.07 -8.61 0.03
CA SER A 181 2.70 -8.15 -0.14
C SER A 181 1.88 -8.35 1.13
N ILE A 182 0.99 -7.38 1.40
CA ILE A 182 -0.04 -7.51 2.42
C ILE A 182 -1.37 -7.79 1.73
N HIS A 183 -2.15 -8.68 2.31
CA HIS A 183 -3.46 -9.08 1.79
C HIS A 183 -4.55 -8.79 2.84
N PRO A 184 -5.03 -7.53 2.91
CA PRO A 184 -6.09 -7.18 3.84
C PRO A 184 -7.42 -7.84 3.50
N GLY A 185 -8.20 -8.15 4.54
CA GLY A 185 -9.61 -8.46 4.44
C GLY A 185 -10.46 -7.20 4.21
N THR A 186 -11.65 -7.16 4.81
CA THR A 186 -12.48 -5.95 4.78
C THR A 186 -12.03 -4.99 5.88
N ILE A 187 -11.46 -3.87 5.49
CA ILE A 187 -10.98 -2.81 6.39
C ILE A 187 -11.92 -1.59 6.32
N GLU A 188 -12.26 -0.99 7.45
CA GLU A 188 -13.09 0.21 7.52
C GLU A 188 -12.26 1.43 7.08
N THR A 189 -12.49 1.90 5.85
CA THR A 189 -11.79 3.01 5.22
C THR A 189 -12.75 3.80 4.33
N PRO A 190 -12.41 5.01 3.88
CA PRO A 190 -13.22 5.73 2.88
C PRO A 190 -13.50 4.93 1.60
N MET A 191 -12.60 4.02 1.21
CA MET A 191 -12.81 3.14 0.04
C MET A 191 -13.98 2.17 0.24
N THR A 192 -14.20 1.71 1.46
CA THR A 192 -15.23 0.71 1.80
C THR A 192 -16.49 1.31 2.42
N GLU A 193 -16.51 2.63 2.68
CA GLU A 193 -17.60 3.33 3.33
C GLU A 193 -18.94 3.11 2.63
N GLY A 194 -19.00 3.32 1.31
CA GLY A 194 -20.23 3.09 0.53
C GLY A 194 -20.72 1.64 0.57
N LEU A 195 -19.80 0.68 0.59
CA LEU A 195 -20.11 -0.74 0.72
C LEU A 195 -20.65 -1.06 2.11
N LEU A 196 -20.06 -0.49 3.15
CA LEU A 196 -20.36 -0.77 4.55
C LEU A 196 -21.56 0.06 5.08
N ALA A 197 -21.99 1.08 4.34
CA ALA A 197 -23.21 1.84 4.64
C ALA A 197 -24.47 0.99 4.53
N ASN A 198 -24.45 -0.10 3.74
CA ASN A 198 -25.53 -1.07 3.70
C ASN A 198 -25.39 -2.06 4.86
N PRO A 199 -26.36 -2.10 5.83
CA PRO A 199 -26.27 -2.98 7.00
C PRO A 199 -26.14 -4.47 6.66
N ALA A 200 -26.84 -4.96 5.65
CA ALA A 200 -26.79 -6.35 5.24
C ALA A 200 -25.42 -6.74 4.66
N GLN A 201 -24.79 -5.83 3.91
CA GLN A 201 -23.44 -6.04 3.39
C GLN A 201 -22.40 -6.00 4.52
N ARG A 202 -22.56 -5.07 5.48
CA ARG A 202 -21.70 -5.00 6.66
C ARG A 202 -21.78 -6.29 7.48
N GLU A 203 -22.98 -6.78 7.74
CA GLU A 203 -23.21 -8.01 8.48
C GLU A 203 -22.62 -9.23 7.74
N ASP A 204 -22.84 -9.36 6.43
CA ASP A 204 -22.23 -10.43 5.62
C ASP A 204 -20.71 -10.43 5.73
N ARG A 205 -20.08 -9.25 5.69
CA ARG A 205 -18.62 -9.14 5.83
C ARG A 205 -18.13 -9.53 7.21
N MET A 206 -18.84 -9.13 8.26
CA MET A 206 -18.54 -9.52 9.64
C MET A 206 -18.69 -11.03 9.84
N ASN A 207 -19.79 -11.62 9.36
CA ASN A 207 -20.06 -13.05 9.49
C ASN A 207 -19.03 -13.93 8.77
N ARG A 208 -18.39 -13.41 7.71
CA ARG A 208 -17.29 -14.08 7.00
C ARG A 208 -15.92 -13.86 7.64
N THR A 209 -15.85 -13.12 8.73
CA THR A 209 -14.59 -12.82 9.41
C THR A 209 -14.58 -13.54 10.75
N PRO A 210 -13.82 -14.64 10.91
CA PRO A 210 -13.81 -15.45 12.15
C PRO A 210 -13.54 -14.67 13.43
N LEU A 211 -12.73 -13.60 13.37
CA LEU A 211 -12.52 -12.72 14.53
C LEU A 211 -13.74 -11.86 14.91
N GLY A 212 -14.86 -11.94 14.16
CA GLY A 212 -16.13 -11.29 14.48
C GLY A 212 -16.14 -9.76 14.37
N ARG A 213 -15.12 -9.17 13.74
CA ARG A 213 -15.04 -7.72 13.48
C ARG A 213 -14.48 -7.42 12.11
N LEU A 214 -14.76 -6.24 11.59
CA LEU A 214 -14.03 -5.69 10.45
C LEU A 214 -12.63 -5.24 10.89
N GLY A 215 -11.69 -5.24 9.97
CA GLY A 215 -10.36 -4.70 10.23
C GLY A 215 -10.38 -3.17 10.29
N GLN A 216 -9.43 -2.62 11.05
CA GLN A 216 -9.15 -1.18 11.10
C GLN A 216 -7.88 -0.88 10.30
N PRO A 217 -7.67 0.35 9.82
CA PRO A 217 -6.44 0.74 9.13
C PRO A 217 -5.18 0.38 9.91
N GLU A 218 -5.21 0.49 11.24
CA GLU A 218 -4.12 0.15 12.14
C GLU A 218 -3.72 -1.32 12.08
N ASP A 219 -4.69 -2.24 11.87
CA ASP A 219 -4.39 -3.67 11.73
C ASP A 219 -3.44 -3.90 10.54
N VAL A 220 -3.61 -3.15 9.44
CA VAL A 220 -2.77 -3.22 8.24
C VAL A 220 -1.46 -2.47 8.44
N ALA A 221 -1.51 -1.28 9.05
CA ALA A 221 -0.34 -0.45 9.28
C ALA A 221 0.73 -1.14 10.14
N TYR A 222 0.34 -1.92 11.16
CA TYR A 222 1.29 -2.72 11.94
C TYR A 222 1.97 -3.82 11.10
N GLY A 223 1.24 -4.42 10.16
CA GLY A 223 1.83 -5.38 9.21
C GLY A 223 2.83 -4.70 8.27
N ALA A 224 2.49 -3.51 7.75
CA ALA A 224 3.36 -2.71 6.91
C ALA A 224 4.63 -2.29 7.69
N LEU A 225 4.48 -1.84 8.94
CA LEU A 225 5.57 -1.50 9.83
C LEU A 225 6.53 -2.69 10.05
N TYR A 226 5.99 -3.88 10.32
CA TYR A 226 6.81 -5.10 10.47
C TYR A 226 7.62 -5.38 9.20
N LEU A 227 6.96 -5.42 8.03
CA LEU A 227 7.63 -5.73 6.76
C LEU A 227 8.64 -4.65 6.35
N ALA A 228 8.40 -3.39 6.72
CA ALA A 228 9.30 -2.26 6.47
C ALA A 228 10.55 -2.29 7.38
N SER A 229 10.43 -2.82 8.58
CA SER A 229 11.49 -2.81 9.60
C SER A 229 12.59 -3.86 9.37
N ASP A 230 13.68 -3.73 10.11
CA ASP A 230 14.80 -4.68 10.10
C ASP A 230 14.42 -6.03 10.77
N GLU A 231 13.32 -6.08 11.53
CA GLU A 231 12.77 -7.33 12.08
C GLU A 231 12.36 -8.32 10.97
N ALA A 232 11.99 -7.81 9.79
CA ALA A 232 11.66 -8.60 8.61
C ALA A 232 12.88 -8.83 7.68
N SER A 233 14.12 -8.71 8.17
CA SER A 233 15.34 -8.82 7.35
C SER A 233 15.47 -10.16 6.59
N PHE A 234 14.83 -11.22 7.06
CA PHE A 234 14.81 -12.54 6.39
C PHE A 234 13.47 -12.85 5.72
N VAL A 235 12.62 -11.82 5.48
CA VAL A 235 11.30 -11.96 4.87
C VAL A 235 11.29 -11.25 3.52
N THR A 236 11.22 -12.00 2.43
CA THR A 236 11.04 -11.48 1.07
C THR A 236 10.18 -12.44 0.23
N GLY A 237 9.37 -11.92 -0.69
CA GLY A 237 8.41 -12.69 -1.49
C GLY A 237 7.21 -13.24 -0.69
N SER A 238 7.05 -12.81 0.56
CA SER A 238 6.00 -13.29 1.45
C SER A 238 4.64 -12.62 1.16
N GLU A 239 3.60 -13.33 1.51
CA GLU A 239 2.20 -12.90 1.49
C GLU A 239 1.72 -12.80 2.93
N LEU A 240 1.65 -11.59 3.49
CA LEU A 240 1.14 -11.36 4.84
C LEU A 240 -0.38 -11.13 4.76
N VAL A 241 -1.15 -12.12 5.19
CA VAL A 241 -2.62 -12.03 5.21
C VAL A 241 -3.07 -11.38 6.52
N ILE A 242 -3.88 -10.32 6.41
CA ILE A 242 -4.46 -9.58 7.54
C ILE A 242 -5.96 -9.44 7.30
N ASP A 243 -6.71 -10.49 7.59
CA ASP A 243 -8.11 -10.63 7.17
C ASP A 243 -9.06 -11.15 8.24
N GLY A 244 -8.58 -11.27 9.48
CA GLY A 244 -9.36 -11.82 10.60
C GLY A 244 -9.73 -13.30 10.46
N GLY A 245 -8.94 -14.05 9.67
CA GLY A 245 -9.14 -15.49 9.43
C GLY A 245 -10.04 -15.81 8.24
N ARG A 246 -10.46 -14.82 7.47
CA ARG A 246 -11.43 -15.00 6.36
C ARG A 246 -10.98 -16.00 5.30
N THR A 247 -9.70 -16.06 4.98
CA THR A 247 -9.16 -16.96 3.94
C THR A 247 -8.56 -18.24 4.50
N ALA A 248 -8.60 -18.45 5.82
CA ALA A 248 -8.11 -19.66 6.48
C ALA A 248 -9.17 -20.76 6.63
N GLN A 249 -10.38 -20.55 6.12
CA GLN A 249 -11.52 -21.46 6.20
C GLN A 249 -11.95 -21.98 4.82
#